data_7fa80ecbc12d2276e1a6355f0944bebe
#
_entry.id   7fa80ecbc12d2276e1a6355f0944bebe
#
_cell.length_a   1.000
_cell.length_b   1.000
_cell.length_c   1.000
_cell.angle_alpha   90.00
_cell.angle_beta   90.00
_cell.angle_gamma   90.00
#
_symmetry.space_group_name_H-M   'P 1'
#
loop_
_entity.id
_entity.type
_entity.pdbx_description
1 polymer ?
#
loop_
_entity_poly.entity_id
_entity_poly.type
_entity_poly.pdbx_seq_one_letter_code
_entity_poly.pdbx_strand_id
1 'polypeptide(L)'
;MKRPELLVPASSLEVLKVAVIYGADAVYIGGEAFGLRAKAKNFSKEDMCEGIAFAHSHGVKVYVTVNILAHNRDLEGVREYLQELKEIGPDALIIADPGIFMYAKEICPEIERHISTQANNTNYETYRFWYNLGAKRVVSARELSLEEIREIRAHIPEDMEIETFIHGAMCISYSGRCLLSNFMAGRDANQGACTHPCRWKYSVEIGRASCRER
;
A
#
# COMPACT_ATOMS: atom_id res chain seq x y z
N MET A 1 7.87 21.43 -16.53
CA MET A 1 7.34 20.22 -15.90
C MET A 1 7.70 20.24 -14.41
N LYS A 2 6.75 19.96 -13.51
CA LYS A 2 7.05 19.82 -12.08
C LYS A 2 7.84 18.51 -11.90
N ARG A 3 8.93 18.54 -11.12
CA ARG A 3 9.70 17.34 -10.78
C ARG A 3 8.78 16.35 -10.04
N PRO A 4 8.75 15.06 -10.41
CA PRO A 4 7.97 14.06 -9.66
C PRO A 4 8.57 13.86 -8.27
N GLU A 5 7.73 13.54 -7.30
CA GLU A 5 8.09 13.17 -5.94
C GLU A 5 8.79 11.79 -5.95
N LEU A 6 9.96 11.70 -5.35
CA LEU A 6 10.66 10.44 -5.11
C LEU A 6 10.21 9.84 -3.78
N LEU A 7 9.35 8.82 -3.86
CA LEU A 7 8.87 8.07 -2.71
C LEU A 7 9.71 6.79 -2.50
N VAL A 8 10.26 6.60 -1.31
CA VAL A 8 11.16 5.49 -0.97
C VAL A 8 10.58 4.65 0.19
N PRO A 9 10.61 3.29 0.10
CA PRO A 9 10.22 2.43 1.22
C PRO A 9 11.26 2.44 2.33
N ALA A 10 10.81 2.44 3.59
CA ALA A 10 11.67 2.23 4.74
C ALA A 10 11.15 1.09 5.63
N SER A 11 12.04 0.14 5.95
CA SER A 11 11.71 -1.04 6.75
C SER A 11 12.12 -0.92 8.22
N SER A 12 12.82 0.14 8.58
CA SER A 12 13.24 0.46 9.93
C SER A 12 13.56 1.95 10.05
N LEU A 13 13.65 2.45 11.28
CA LEU A 13 14.02 3.82 11.58
C LEU A 13 15.39 4.20 10.96
N GLU A 14 16.36 3.29 10.99
CA GLU A 14 17.66 3.51 10.36
C GLU A 14 17.55 3.68 8.84
N VAL A 15 16.79 2.78 8.18
CA VAL A 15 16.55 2.86 6.72
C VAL A 15 15.81 4.14 6.36
N LEU A 16 14.85 4.58 7.18
CA LEU A 16 14.15 5.85 7.00
C LEU A 16 15.14 7.03 7.01
N LYS A 17 16.00 7.09 8.04
CA LYS A 17 17.00 8.16 8.16
C LYS A 17 17.96 8.17 6.97
N VAL A 18 18.40 7.01 6.51
CA VAL A 18 19.25 6.89 5.32
C VAL A 18 18.50 7.39 4.08
N ALA A 19 17.25 6.96 3.85
CA ALA A 19 16.45 7.40 2.70
C ALA A 19 16.29 8.93 2.66
N VAL A 20 16.01 9.54 3.80
CA VAL A 20 15.89 11.00 3.96
C VAL A 20 17.21 11.70 3.60
N ILE A 21 18.34 11.25 4.15
CA ILE A 21 19.67 11.86 3.90
C ILE A 21 20.07 11.73 2.42
N TYR A 22 19.71 10.62 1.77
CA TYR A 22 20.02 10.39 0.36
C TYR A 22 19.03 11.01 -0.63
N GLY A 23 18.10 11.84 -0.16
CA GLY A 23 17.32 12.73 -1.01
C GLY A 23 15.95 12.19 -1.41
N ALA A 24 15.32 11.33 -0.60
CA ALA A 24 13.91 11.05 -0.74
C ALA A 24 13.08 12.32 -0.55
N ASP A 25 12.05 12.52 -1.36
CA ASP A 25 11.07 13.60 -1.17
C ASP A 25 9.97 13.15 -0.19
N ALA A 26 9.71 11.83 -0.16
CA ALA A 26 8.82 11.19 0.81
C ALA A 26 9.30 9.76 1.11
N VAL A 27 8.92 9.24 2.28
CA VAL A 27 9.16 7.84 2.65
C VAL A 27 7.83 7.18 3.06
N TYR A 28 7.67 5.87 2.76
CA TYR A 28 6.55 5.13 3.31
C TYR A 28 7.01 4.03 4.23
N ILE A 29 6.27 3.85 5.32
CA ILE A 29 6.57 2.92 6.40
C ILE A 29 5.35 2.05 6.73
N GLY A 30 5.56 0.93 7.41
CA GLY A 30 4.52 0.08 7.96
C GLY A 30 4.58 0.07 9.48
N GLY A 31 3.44 0.28 10.13
CA GLY A 31 3.28 0.05 11.56
C GLY A 31 3.11 -1.43 11.89
N GLU A 32 3.04 -1.75 13.17
CA GLU A 32 2.90 -3.12 13.68
C GLU A 32 1.57 -3.79 13.31
N ALA A 33 0.55 -2.98 12.95
CA ALA A 33 -0.77 -3.46 12.59
C ALA A 33 -1.22 -2.98 11.21
N PHE A 34 -2.17 -3.71 10.60
CA PHE A 34 -2.91 -3.35 9.39
C PHE A 34 -2.10 -3.07 8.12
N GLY A 35 -0.79 -3.33 8.13
CA GLY A 35 0.06 -3.25 6.94
C GLY A 35 0.31 -4.63 6.31
N LEU A 36 0.53 -4.68 4.98
CA LEU A 36 0.84 -5.92 4.25
C LEU A 36 2.17 -6.59 4.65
N ARG A 37 2.93 -5.98 5.54
CA ARG A 37 4.17 -6.54 6.09
C ARG A 37 4.12 -6.73 7.60
N ALA A 38 2.93 -6.90 8.17
CA ALA A 38 2.72 -7.06 9.60
C ALA A 38 3.55 -8.17 10.29
N LYS A 39 4.13 -9.10 9.52
CA LYS A 39 5.08 -10.12 10.01
C LYS A 39 6.56 -9.80 9.77
N ALA A 40 6.88 -8.67 9.16
CA ALA A 40 8.25 -8.15 9.05
C ALA A 40 8.61 -7.28 10.26
N LYS A 41 9.86 -6.85 10.33
CA LYS A 41 10.26 -5.82 11.30
C LYS A 41 9.51 -4.52 10.92
N ASN A 42 8.56 -4.10 11.74
CA ASN A 42 7.72 -2.93 11.55
C ASN A 42 8.12 -1.84 12.54
N PHE A 43 7.65 -0.62 12.28
CA PHE A 43 7.89 0.50 13.17
C PHE A 43 7.01 0.39 14.42
N SER A 44 7.60 0.46 15.61
CA SER A 44 6.88 0.74 16.83
C SER A 44 6.31 2.15 16.83
N LYS A 45 5.43 2.47 17.76
CA LYS A 45 4.91 3.83 17.92
C LYS A 45 6.03 4.84 18.12
N GLU A 46 7.00 4.51 18.96
CA GLU A 46 8.16 5.33 19.27
C GLU A 46 9.02 5.56 18.01
N ASP A 47 9.30 4.48 17.24
CA ASP A 47 10.05 4.57 15.99
C ASP A 47 9.33 5.42 14.97
N MET A 48 7.98 5.34 14.89
CA MET A 48 7.19 6.19 13.99
C MET A 48 7.28 7.66 14.40
N CYS A 49 7.11 7.97 15.69
CA CYS A 49 7.21 9.36 16.17
C CYS A 49 8.61 9.95 15.91
N GLU A 50 9.68 9.19 16.19
CA GLU A 50 11.05 9.63 15.95
C GLU A 50 11.33 9.79 14.46
N GLY A 51 10.90 8.81 13.64
CA GLY A 51 11.11 8.81 12.21
C GLY A 51 10.39 9.96 11.50
N ILE A 52 9.14 10.24 11.88
CA ILE A 52 8.36 11.35 11.34
C ILE A 52 8.98 12.70 11.74
N ALA A 53 9.33 12.86 13.01
CA ALA A 53 10.00 14.09 13.46
C ALA A 53 11.31 14.34 12.71
N PHE A 54 12.12 13.27 12.51
CA PHE A 54 13.35 13.35 11.76
C PHE A 54 13.10 13.72 10.29
N ALA A 55 12.17 13.05 9.61
CA ALA A 55 11.84 13.32 8.21
C ALA A 55 11.33 14.76 8.03
N HIS A 56 10.39 15.19 8.86
CA HIS A 56 9.83 16.54 8.82
C HIS A 56 10.89 17.61 9.06
N SER A 57 11.89 17.39 9.94
CA SER A 57 13.00 18.32 10.14
C SER A 57 13.88 18.50 8.89
N HIS A 58 13.81 17.57 7.93
CA HIS A 58 14.48 17.62 6.64
C HIS A 58 13.55 17.99 5.47
N GLY A 59 12.29 18.32 5.76
CA GLY A 59 11.29 18.66 4.74
C GLY A 59 10.79 17.46 3.93
N VAL A 60 10.96 16.23 4.42
CA VAL A 60 10.55 14.96 3.80
C VAL A 60 9.24 14.48 4.42
N LYS A 61 8.29 14.06 3.58
CA LYS A 61 6.99 13.54 4.00
C LYS A 61 7.07 12.08 4.43
N VAL A 62 6.14 11.66 5.30
CA VAL A 62 6.03 10.27 5.74
C VAL A 62 4.61 9.75 5.53
N TYR A 63 4.49 8.62 4.83
CA TYR A 63 3.23 7.93 4.57
C TYR A 63 3.19 6.60 5.32
N VAL A 64 2.07 6.31 5.98
CA VAL A 64 1.90 5.06 6.74
C VAL A 64 0.96 4.11 5.99
N THR A 65 1.38 2.85 5.82
CA THR A 65 0.57 1.83 5.16
C THR A 65 -0.46 1.24 6.12
N VAL A 66 -1.74 1.30 5.72
CA VAL A 66 -2.90 0.64 6.34
C VAL A 66 -3.63 -0.11 5.24
N ASN A 67 -2.92 -0.99 4.53
CA ASN A 67 -3.31 -1.46 3.21
C ASN A 67 -3.58 -2.96 3.10
N ILE A 68 -3.93 -3.62 4.20
CA ILE A 68 -4.51 -4.96 4.14
C ILE A 68 -5.91 -4.92 3.49
N LEU A 69 -6.37 -6.05 2.96
CA LEU A 69 -7.77 -6.28 2.68
C LEU A 69 -8.40 -6.84 3.96
N ALA A 70 -9.15 -6.00 4.66
CA ALA A 70 -9.63 -6.29 6.00
C ALA A 70 -10.77 -7.32 6.00
N HIS A 71 -10.72 -8.26 6.95
CA HIS A 71 -11.86 -9.08 7.33
C HIS A 71 -12.57 -8.48 8.55
N ASN A 72 -13.79 -8.91 8.86
CA ASN A 72 -14.55 -8.35 9.99
C ASN A 72 -13.78 -8.32 11.31
N ARG A 73 -13.00 -9.36 11.60
CA ARG A 73 -12.14 -9.44 12.79
C ARG A 73 -11.03 -8.38 12.83
N ASP A 74 -10.59 -7.92 11.65
CA ASP A 74 -9.52 -6.94 11.54
C ASP A 74 -10.07 -5.51 11.76
N LEU A 75 -11.40 -5.32 11.63
CA LEU A 75 -12.06 -4.04 11.90
C LEU A 75 -12.09 -3.71 13.39
N GLU A 76 -11.98 -4.74 14.25
CA GLU A 76 -11.71 -4.55 15.67
C GLU A 76 -10.28 -3.98 15.81
N GLY A 77 -10.14 -2.84 16.44
CA GLY A 77 -8.86 -2.15 16.64
C GLY A 77 -8.41 -1.21 15.50
N VAL A 78 -9.04 -1.25 14.32
CA VAL A 78 -8.74 -0.29 13.24
C VAL A 78 -9.01 1.15 13.68
N ARG A 79 -10.12 1.39 14.38
CA ARG A 79 -10.51 2.74 14.84
C ARG A 79 -9.51 3.29 15.84
N GLU A 80 -9.09 2.48 16.79
CA GLU A 80 -8.08 2.81 17.80
C GLU A 80 -6.72 3.11 17.13
N TYR A 81 -6.33 2.27 16.19
CA TYR A 81 -5.09 2.47 15.43
C TYR A 81 -5.13 3.75 14.57
N LEU A 82 -6.25 4.07 13.95
CA LEU A 82 -6.40 5.32 13.20
C LEU A 82 -6.36 6.55 14.13
N GLN A 83 -6.88 6.45 15.36
CA GLN A 83 -6.74 7.51 16.35
C GLN A 83 -5.28 7.68 16.81
N GLU A 84 -4.57 6.58 16.99
CA GLU A 84 -3.14 6.61 17.29
C GLU A 84 -2.33 7.27 16.16
N LEU A 85 -2.60 6.91 14.89
CA LEU A 85 -1.97 7.53 13.73
C LEU A 85 -2.30 9.02 13.62
N LYS A 86 -3.51 9.43 14.00
CA LYS A 86 -3.88 10.84 14.09
C LYS A 86 -3.01 11.62 15.09
N GLU A 87 -2.69 11.01 16.24
CA GLU A 87 -1.81 11.62 17.26
C GLU A 87 -0.34 11.67 16.76
N ILE A 88 0.11 10.62 16.07
CA ILE A 88 1.47 10.53 15.52
C ILE A 88 1.68 11.53 14.38
N GLY A 89 0.66 11.79 13.55
CA GLY A 89 0.65 12.83 12.54
C GLY A 89 1.47 12.55 11.29
N PRO A 90 1.32 11.39 10.61
CA PRO A 90 1.88 11.19 9.29
C PRO A 90 1.19 12.10 8.25
N ASP A 91 1.87 12.37 7.13
CA ASP A 91 1.32 13.21 6.06
C ASP A 91 0.19 12.52 5.29
N ALA A 92 0.28 11.19 5.13
CA ALA A 92 -0.77 10.41 4.47
C ALA A 92 -0.87 8.97 4.97
N LEU A 93 -2.05 8.37 4.75
CA LEU A 93 -2.31 6.95 4.93
C LEU A 93 -2.46 6.28 3.56
N ILE A 94 -1.74 5.17 3.34
CA ILE A 94 -1.86 4.35 2.12
C ILE A 94 -2.84 3.21 2.42
N ILE A 95 -4.04 3.27 1.86
CA ILE A 95 -5.18 2.43 2.20
C ILE A 95 -5.65 1.64 0.96
N ALA A 96 -6.04 0.37 1.14
CA ALA A 96 -6.60 -0.45 0.06
C ALA A 96 -8.09 -0.78 0.27
N ASP A 97 -8.50 -0.96 1.52
CA ASP A 97 -9.85 -1.37 1.89
C ASP A 97 -10.79 -0.16 1.95
N PRO A 98 -11.96 -0.21 1.25
CA PRO A 98 -12.92 0.89 1.26
C PRO A 98 -13.51 1.17 2.65
N GLY A 99 -13.69 0.15 3.50
CA GLY A 99 -14.20 0.30 4.87
C GLY A 99 -13.20 1.06 5.74
N ILE A 100 -11.92 0.66 5.69
CA ILE A 100 -10.84 1.38 6.39
C ILE A 100 -10.71 2.81 5.86
N PHE A 101 -10.87 3.02 4.55
CA PHE A 101 -10.86 4.36 3.96
C PHE A 101 -11.94 5.27 4.56
N MET A 102 -13.16 4.75 4.73
CA MET A 102 -14.26 5.50 5.34
C MET A 102 -14.01 5.80 6.82
N TYR A 103 -13.42 4.86 7.57
CA TYR A 103 -13.01 5.12 8.95
C TYR A 103 -11.91 6.19 9.03
N ALA A 104 -10.91 6.14 8.16
CA ALA A 104 -9.88 7.17 8.11
C ALA A 104 -10.46 8.55 7.78
N LYS A 105 -11.43 8.61 6.85
CA LYS A 105 -12.13 9.86 6.51
C LYS A 105 -12.91 10.45 7.69
N GLU A 106 -13.47 9.60 8.54
CA GLU A 106 -14.24 10.01 9.73
C GLU A 106 -13.31 10.43 10.88
N ILE A 107 -12.27 9.63 11.16
CA ILE A 107 -11.45 9.74 12.37
C ILE A 107 -10.32 10.76 12.21
N CYS A 108 -9.64 10.73 11.07
CA CYS A 108 -8.47 11.58 10.78
C CYS A 108 -8.60 12.28 9.42
N PRO A 109 -9.64 13.14 9.24
CA PRO A 109 -9.90 13.81 7.96
C PRO A 109 -8.77 14.71 7.51
N GLU A 110 -7.93 15.18 8.41
CA GLU A 110 -6.77 16.03 8.18
C GLU A 110 -5.59 15.30 7.55
N ILE A 111 -5.49 13.98 7.71
CA ILE A 111 -4.43 13.16 7.10
C ILE A 111 -4.85 12.80 5.68
N GLU A 112 -3.95 13.01 4.71
CA GLU A 112 -4.23 12.65 3.32
C GLU A 112 -4.46 11.14 3.16
N ARG A 113 -5.34 10.76 2.25
CA ARG A 113 -5.63 9.36 1.92
C ARG A 113 -5.14 9.03 0.52
N HIS A 114 -4.17 8.14 0.45
CA HIS A 114 -3.61 7.58 -0.78
C HIS A 114 -4.16 6.17 -1.00
N ILE A 115 -4.61 5.86 -2.19
CA ILE A 115 -5.13 4.54 -2.50
C ILE A 115 -3.99 3.62 -2.90
N SER A 116 -3.82 2.54 -2.14
CA SER A 116 -2.79 1.53 -2.37
C SER A 116 -2.97 0.82 -3.72
N THR A 117 -1.87 0.36 -4.30
CA THR A 117 -1.88 -0.56 -5.45
C THR A 117 -2.68 -1.84 -5.17
N GLN A 118 -2.87 -2.22 -3.90
CA GLN A 118 -3.67 -3.38 -3.50
C GLN A 118 -5.16 -3.23 -3.82
N ALA A 119 -5.66 -2.02 -4.03
CA ALA A 119 -7.02 -1.78 -4.54
C ALA A 119 -7.17 -2.11 -6.03
N ASN A 120 -6.05 -2.37 -6.75
CA ASN A 120 -5.99 -2.78 -8.15
C ASN A 120 -6.77 -1.86 -9.10
N ASN A 121 -6.45 -0.55 -9.04
CA ASN A 121 -7.09 0.46 -9.89
C ASN A 121 -6.45 0.46 -11.28
N THR A 122 -7.24 0.12 -12.30
CA THR A 122 -6.76 -0.09 -13.68
C THR A 122 -7.42 0.81 -14.73
N ASN A 123 -8.32 1.71 -14.33
CA ASN A 123 -9.00 2.61 -15.26
C ASN A 123 -9.36 3.95 -14.60
N TYR A 124 -9.57 4.99 -15.42
CA TYR A 124 -9.82 6.35 -14.93
C TYR A 124 -11.12 6.50 -14.12
N GLU A 125 -12.13 5.64 -14.31
CA GLU A 125 -13.37 5.70 -13.52
C GLU A 125 -13.14 5.26 -12.08
N THR A 126 -12.25 4.29 -11.83
CA THR A 126 -11.89 3.93 -10.44
C THR A 126 -11.09 5.04 -9.76
N TYR A 127 -10.26 5.78 -10.48
CA TYR A 127 -9.58 6.96 -9.95
C TYR A 127 -10.57 8.07 -9.60
N ARG A 128 -11.52 8.37 -10.49
CA ARG A 128 -12.59 9.36 -10.25
C ARG A 128 -13.47 8.96 -9.08
N PHE A 129 -13.79 7.67 -8.94
CA PHE A 129 -14.52 7.14 -7.79
C PHE A 129 -13.79 7.49 -6.47
N TRP A 130 -12.51 7.17 -6.37
CA TRP A 130 -11.72 7.47 -5.18
C TRP A 130 -11.56 8.97 -4.93
N TYR A 131 -11.37 9.76 -6.00
CA TYR A 131 -11.30 11.20 -5.91
C TYR A 131 -12.59 11.80 -5.32
N ASN A 132 -13.74 11.37 -5.81
CA ASN A 132 -15.04 11.81 -5.30
C ASN A 132 -15.28 11.43 -3.83
N LEU A 133 -14.65 10.37 -3.34
CA LEU A 133 -14.64 10.01 -1.93
C LEU A 133 -13.66 10.83 -1.10
N GLY A 134 -12.73 11.55 -1.74
CA GLY A 134 -11.75 12.42 -1.08
C GLY A 134 -10.35 11.82 -0.98
N ALA A 135 -10.00 10.85 -1.84
CA ALA A 135 -8.61 10.42 -1.98
C ALA A 135 -7.79 11.49 -2.71
N LYS A 136 -6.57 11.72 -2.24
CA LYS A 136 -5.64 12.68 -2.85
C LYS A 136 -4.79 12.04 -3.94
N ARG A 137 -4.41 10.78 -3.78
CA ARG A 137 -3.49 10.05 -4.66
C ARG A 137 -3.97 8.63 -4.88
N VAL A 138 -3.68 8.09 -6.07
CA VAL A 138 -3.84 6.66 -6.38
C VAL A 138 -2.51 6.09 -6.83
N VAL A 139 -2.08 5.03 -6.17
CA VAL A 139 -0.95 4.20 -6.61
C VAL A 139 -1.46 3.29 -7.72
N SER A 140 -0.96 3.49 -8.93
CA SER A 140 -1.37 2.75 -10.12
C SER A 140 -1.16 1.25 -9.96
N ALA A 141 -2.06 0.47 -10.53
CA ALA A 141 -1.84 -0.95 -10.69
C ALA A 141 -0.59 -1.19 -11.57
N ARG A 142 0.19 -2.20 -11.23
CA ARG A 142 1.46 -2.53 -11.93
C ARG A 142 1.25 -3.13 -13.31
N GLU A 143 0.02 -3.51 -13.62
CA GLU A 143 -0.43 -4.09 -14.87
C GLU A 143 -0.58 -3.05 -15.98
N LEU A 144 -0.65 -1.75 -15.62
CA LEU A 144 -0.86 -0.65 -16.55
C LEU A 144 0.39 -0.30 -17.34
N SER A 145 0.21 -0.10 -18.64
CA SER A 145 1.21 0.50 -19.53
C SER A 145 1.31 2.02 -19.32
N LEU A 146 2.38 2.63 -19.82
CA LEU A 146 2.53 4.09 -19.78
C LEU A 146 1.45 4.81 -20.60
N GLU A 147 0.94 4.19 -21.65
CA GLU A 147 -0.15 4.75 -22.47
C GLU A 147 -1.46 4.79 -21.69
N GLU A 148 -1.82 3.71 -21.00
CA GLU A 148 -2.99 3.67 -20.13
C GLU A 148 -2.89 4.68 -18.98
N ILE A 149 -1.70 4.86 -18.39
CA ILE A 149 -1.48 5.88 -17.35
C ILE A 149 -1.65 7.30 -17.91
N ARG A 150 -1.19 7.57 -19.14
CA ARG A 150 -1.44 8.86 -19.81
C ARG A 150 -2.92 9.09 -20.08
N GLU A 151 -3.63 8.06 -20.51
CA GLU A 151 -5.08 8.11 -20.70
C GLU A 151 -5.81 8.38 -19.39
N ILE A 152 -5.46 7.68 -18.31
CA ILE A 152 -5.99 7.94 -16.97
C ILE A 152 -5.75 9.41 -16.61
N ARG A 153 -4.51 9.91 -16.77
CA ARG A 153 -4.17 11.31 -16.43
C ARG A 153 -5.04 12.32 -17.21
N ALA A 154 -5.39 12.03 -18.44
CA ALA A 154 -6.20 12.91 -19.28
C ALA A 154 -7.68 12.98 -18.84
N HIS A 155 -8.16 11.99 -18.07
CA HIS A 155 -9.56 11.87 -17.69
C HIS A 155 -9.85 12.12 -16.21
N ILE A 156 -8.84 12.42 -15.39
CA ILE A 156 -9.01 12.69 -13.96
C ILE A 156 -8.66 14.16 -13.66
N PRO A 157 -9.15 14.72 -12.52
CA PRO A 157 -8.81 16.08 -12.10
C PRO A 157 -7.31 16.33 -12.00
N GLU A 158 -6.87 17.55 -12.29
CA GLU A 158 -5.44 17.92 -12.28
C GLU A 158 -4.80 17.81 -10.89
N ASP A 159 -5.57 18.07 -9.84
CA ASP A 159 -5.13 18.01 -8.45
C ASP A 159 -5.16 16.61 -7.85
N MET A 160 -5.69 15.61 -8.57
CA MET A 160 -5.55 14.21 -8.21
C MET A 160 -4.17 13.69 -8.61
N GLU A 161 -3.43 13.13 -7.66
CA GLU A 161 -2.10 12.62 -7.88
C GLU A 161 -2.09 11.16 -8.36
N ILE A 162 -1.15 10.84 -9.24
CA ILE A 162 -0.86 9.47 -9.70
C ILE A 162 0.53 9.09 -9.21
N GLU A 163 0.63 7.94 -8.56
CA GLU A 163 1.90 7.34 -8.17
C GLU A 163 2.15 6.07 -9.00
N THR A 164 3.40 5.87 -9.45
CA THR A 164 3.79 4.69 -10.22
C THR A 164 5.08 4.08 -9.69
N PHE A 165 5.21 2.76 -9.78
CA PHE A 165 6.46 2.08 -9.45
C PHE A 165 7.46 2.24 -10.58
N ILE A 166 8.69 2.70 -10.26
CA ILE A 166 9.80 2.83 -11.20
C ILE A 166 10.90 1.80 -10.92
N HIS A 167 10.94 1.24 -9.71
CA HIS A 167 11.93 0.26 -9.28
C HIS A 167 11.37 -0.62 -8.18
N GLY A 168 11.80 -1.88 -8.12
CA GLY A 168 11.47 -2.83 -7.06
C GLY A 168 10.99 -4.17 -7.58
N ALA A 169 10.75 -5.10 -6.63
CA ALA A 169 10.26 -6.43 -6.95
C ALA A 169 8.79 -6.39 -7.38
N MET A 170 8.50 -7.00 -8.54
CA MET A 170 7.15 -7.16 -9.05
C MET A 170 6.52 -8.47 -8.58
N CYS A 171 5.25 -8.41 -8.17
CA CYS A 171 4.44 -9.60 -7.91
C CYS A 171 3.93 -10.16 -9.25
N ILE A 172 3.86 -11.50 -9.37
CA ILE A 172 3.30 -12.15 -10.57
C ILE A 172 1.78 -12.07 -10.61
N SER A 173 1.13 -11.92 -9.47
CA SER A 173 -0.33 -11.81 -9.36
C SER A 173 -0.79 -10.36 -9.44
N TYR A 174 -2.03 -10.16 -9.86
CA TYR A 174 -2.74 -8.90 -9.65
C TYR A 174 -2.71 -8.50 -8.18
N SER A 175 -2.47 -7.23 -7.91
CA SER A 175 -2.41 -6.69 -6.55
C SER A 175 -3.75 -6.89 -5.82
N GLY A 176 -3.70 -7.40 -4.59
CA GLY A 176 -4.89 -7.68 -3.78
C GLY A 176 -5.75 -8.87 -4.25
N ARG A 177 -5.27 -9.69 -5.19
CA ARG A 177 -6.06 -10.78 -5.82
C ARG A 177 -5.40 -12.16 -5.71
N CYS A 178 -4.30 -12.31 -4.99
CA CYS A 178 -3.57 -13.56 -4.90
C CYS A 178 -4.21 -14.52 -3.88
N LEU A 179 -4.59 -15.72 -4.34
CA LEU A 179 -5.06 -16.81 -3.49
C LEU A 179 -3.99 -17.90 -3.28
N LEU A 180 -2.89 -17.88 -4.04
CA LEU A 180 -1.93 -18.98 -4.08
C LEU A 180 -1.30 -19.27 -2.72
N SER A 181 -0.90 -18.24 -1.98
CA SER A 181 -0.29 -18.41 -0.65
C SER A 181 -1.29 -18.95 0.37
N ASN A 182 -2.55 -18.52 0.30
CA ASN A 182 -3.61 -19.05 1.15
C ASN A 182 -3.91 -20.51 0.84
N PHE A 183 -4.03 -20.86 -0.45
CA PHE A 183 -4.29 -22.22 -0.91
C PHE A 183 -3.15 -23.18 -0.53
N MET A 184 -1.89 -22.80 -0.76
CA MET A 184 -0.72 -23.67 -0.58
C MET A 184 -0.24 -23.78 0.88
N ALA A 185 -0.43 -22.72 1.67
CA ALA A 185 0.18 -22.61 3.00
C ALA A 185 -0.78 -22.10 4.09
N GLY A 186 -2.07 -21.91 3.80
CA GLY A 186 -3.04 -21.36 4.74
C GLY A 186 -2.72 -19.92 5.20
N ARG A 187 -1.93 -19.16 4.41
CA ARG A 187 -1.46 -17.82 4.75
C ARG A 187 -1.87 -16.82 3.69
N ASP A 188 -2.78 -15.91 4.08
CA ASP A 188 -3.35 -14.94 3.14
C ASP A 188 -2.35 -13.86 2.75
N ALA A 189 -2.00 -13.83 1.45
CA ALA A 189 -1.11 -12.83 0.88
C ALA A 189 -1.69 -11.40 0.94
N ASN A 190 -3.02 -11.28 0.93
CA ASN A 190 -3.73 -10.00 0.92
C ASN A 190 -3.86 -9.40 2.34
N GLN A 191 -3.50 -10.20 3.35
CA GLN A 191 -3.36 -9.81 4.75
C GLN A 191 -1.89 -9.76 5.22
N GLY A 192 -0.94 -9.62 4.30
CA GLY A 192 0.48 -9.49 4.62
C GLY A 192 1.21 -10.80 4.94
N ALA A 193 0.57 -11.96 4.77
CA ALA A 193 1.13 -13.25 5.15
C ALA A 193 1.68 -14.08 3.96
N CYS A 194 2.07 -13.44 2.86
CA CYS A 194 2.58 -14.11 1.67
C CYS A 194 3.82 -14.97 1.96
N THR A 195 3.78 -16.25 1.55
CA THR A 195 4.91 -17.20 1.64
C THR A 195 5.68 -17.35 0.33
N HIS A 196 5.35 -16.56 -0.68
CA HIS A 196 5.95 -16.58 -2.02
C HIS A 196 5.91 -17.95 -2.73
N PRO A 197 4.80 -18.70 -2.72
CA PRO A 197 4.76 -20.02 -3.34
C PRO A 197 4.99 -19.96 -4.86
N CYS A 198 4.67 -18.84 -5.51
CA CYS A 198 4.98 -18.61 -6.93
C CYS A 198 6.49 -18.66 -7.27
N ARG A 199 7.38 -18.67 -6.26
CA ARG A 199 8.84 -18.77 -6.40
C ARG A 199 9.41 -20.11 -5.96
N TRP A 200 8.56 -21.05 -5.52
CA TRP A 200 9.01 -22.40 -5.15
C TRP A 200 9.36 -23.20 -6.39
N LYS A 201 10.13 -24.24 -6.21
CA LYS A 201 10.42 -25.21 -7.27
C LYS A 201 9.28 -26.22 -7.36
N TYR A 202 8.76 -26.45 -8.55
CA TYR A 202 7.71 -27.41 -8.84
C TYR A 202 8.19 -28.43 -9.87
N SER A 203 7.75 -29.68 -9.72
CA SER A 203 7.88 -30.72 -10.76
C SER A 203 6.60 -30.71 -11.59
N VAL A 204 6.72 -30.74 -12.90
CA VAL A 204 5.59 -30.91 -13.82
C VAL A 204 5.55 -32.36 -14.29
N GLU A 205 4.51 -33.09 -13.91
CA GLU A 205 4.23 -34.42 -14.45
C GLU A 205 3.21 -34.29 -15.58
N ILE A 206 3.60 -34.64 -16.80
CA ILE A 206 2.73 -34.62 -17.98
C ILE A 206 2.05 -35.99 -18.07
N GLY A 207 0.73 -36.02 -18.22
CA GLY A 207 -0.05 -37.23 -18.53
C GLY A 207 -0.90 -37.82 -17.41
N ARG A 208 -1.04 -37.16 -16.27
CA ARG A 208 -1.97 -37.57 -15.19
C ARG A 208 -3.00 -36.49 -14.90
N ALA A 209 -3.72 -36.04 -15.92
CA ALA A 209 -4.97 -35.33 -15.69
C ALA A 209 -6.05 -36.35 -15.33
N SER A 210 -6.19 -36.71 -14.07
CA SER A 210 -7.42 -37.35 -13.62
C SER A 210 -8.39 -36.25 -13.30
N CYS A 211 -9.32 -35.97 -14.21
CA CYS A 211 -10.56 -35.25 -13.87
C CYS A 211 -11.34 -36.16 -12.89
N ARG A 212 -11.12 -35.99 -11.61
CA ARG A 212 -12.08 -36.42 -10.61
C ARG A 212 -13.11 -35.32 -10.52
N GLU A 213 -14.23 -35.50 -11.17
CA GLU A 213 -15.46 -34.78 -10.86
C GLU A 213 -15.73 -34.91 -9.35
N ARG A 214 -15.91 -33.79 -8.71
CA ARG A 214 -16.50 -33.70 -7.38
C ARG A 214 -17.90 -33.12 -7.51
#